data_6afc35dc4becb778471ad520e6268c95
#
_entry.id   6afc35dc4becb778471ad520e6268c95
#
_cell.length_a   1.000
_cell.length_b   1.000
_cell.length_c   1.000
_cell.angle_alpha   90.00
_cell.angle_beta   90.00
_cell.angle_gamma   90.00
#
_symmetry.space_group_name_H-M   'P 1'
#
loop_
_entity.id
_entity.type
_entity.pdbx_description
1 polymer ?
#
loop_
_entity_poly.entity_id
_entity_poly.type
_entity_poly.pdbx_seq_one_letter_code
_entity_poly.pdbx_strand_id
1 'polypeptide(L)'
;MKFKSIGIIFKPKKKFSWSFTHCMVPTVLKINNNKIRIFFGSRNKSNVSSIGYVDLYYENNKFKVIKYSNKPVLKPGLLGSFDDNGVLPSCVIKKNKIFYLFYIGWRPGVTTRYSLIAGLAKSKNLDSFKRVTKSPILKLNDSEPYQILTAPTVIKKDNKYYMWYVSCNKWQNKDLPYYDIKFATSKNLIKWDQTGISCIKLKKDERAVARPFVIYEKNFFKMWYCFEKKRGKYKIGYGESLDGKKWIRKDDKIEFINNFKSENKMRAYPNLIRLKGDTFIFYNGNNYGEEGIFCAKLLN
;
A
#
# COMPACT_ATOMS: atom_id res chain seq x y z
N MET A 1 -12.40 11.16 13.02
CA MET A 1 -10.92 11.11 13.17
C MET A 1 -10.35 12.31 12.45
N LYS A 2 -9.82 13.26 13.22
CA LYS A 2 -9.21 14.48 12.68
C LYS A 2 -7.70 14.30 12.62
N PHE A 3 -7.13 14.40 11.42
CA PHE A 3 -5.70 14.32 11.20
C PHE A 3 -5.12 15.71 10.89
N LYS A 4 -4.12 16.12 11.66
CA LYS A 4 -3.37 17.35 11.40
C LYS A 4 -2.18 17.02 10.51
N SER A 5 -2.15 17.53 9.28
CA SER A 5 -1.02 17.31 8.38
C SER A 5 0.25 17.96 8.93
N ILE A 6 1.32 17.19 8.91
CA ILE A 6 2.68 17.61 9.28
C ILE A 6 3.46 18.02 8.01
N GLY A 7 2.96 17.61 6.83
CA GLY A 7 3.60 17.83 5.55
C GLY A 7 4.50 16.68 5.09
N ILE A 8 5.47 17.00 4.26
CA ILE A 8 6.36 16.02 3.62
C ILE A 8 7.45 15.61 4.62
N ILE A 9 7.54 14.28 4.86
CA ILE A 9 8.55 13.69 5.74
C ILE A 9 9.80 13.23 4.98
N PHE A 10 9.62 12.79 3.72
CA PHE A 10 10.72 12.31 2.89
C PHE A 10 10.43 12.55 1.41
N LYS A 11 11.46 13.00 0.67
CA LYS A 11 11.41 13.27 -0.78
C LYS A 11 12.33 12.31 -1.55
N PRO A 12 12.08 12.09 -2.86
CA PRO A 12 12.98 11.31 -3.70
C PRO A 12 14.41 11.86 -3.68
N LYS A 13 15.37 10.95 -3.62
CA LYS A 13 16.81 11.30 -3.66
C LYS A 13 17.34 11.14 -5.07
N LYS A 14 17.22 12.17 -5.90
CA LYS A 14 17.55 12.18 -7.33
C LYS A 14 18.98 11.72 -7.69
N LYS A 15 19.86 11.60 -6.71
CA LYS A 15 21.26 11.17 -6.90
C LYS A 15 21.46 9.68 -7.19
N PHE A 16 20.43 8.84 -6.99
CA PHE A 16 20.52 7.40 -7.24
C PHE A 16 19.83 7.03 -8.56
N SER A 17 20.49 6.23 -9.40
CA SER A 17 19.95 5.80 -10.68
C SER A 17 18.58 5.10 -10.59
N TRP A 18 18.32 4.36 -9.51
CA TRP A 18 17.06 3.64 -9.28
C TRP A 18 15.96 4.52 -8.65
N SER A 19 16.32 5.67 -8.08
CA SER A 19 15.40 6.54 -7.30
C SER A 19 15.51 7.98 -7.81
N PHE A 20 14.97 8.23 -9.00
CA PHE A 20 14.99 9.54 -9.65
C PHE A 20 13.75 10.35 -9.32
N THR A 21 12.56 9.73 -9.35
CA THR A 21 11.28 10.38 -9.03
C THR A 21 10.45 9.50 -8.08
N HIS A 22 9.48 10.11 -7.40
CA HIS A 22 8.46 9.50 -6.57
C HIS A 22 8.99 8.76 -5.32
N CYS A 23 8.17 8.79 -4.28
CA CYS A 23 8.22 7.89 -3.14
C CYS A 23 6.80 7.34 -2.92
N MET A 24 6.42 6.34 -3.73
CA MET A 24 5.05 5.83 -3.84
C MET A 24 4.73 4.77 -2.79
N VAL A 25 3.46 4.72 -2.41
CA VAL A 25 2.87 3.63 -1.62
C VAL A 25 3.63 3.39 -0.31
N PRO A 26 3.70 4.39 0.60
CA PRO A 26 4.41 4.25 1.85
C PRO A 26 3.89 3.03 2.64
N THR A 27 4.82 2.16 3.04
CA THR A 27 4.53 0.94 3.78
C THR A 27 5.36 0.92 5.05
N VAL A 28 4.71 1.21 6.18
CA VAL A 28 5.37 1.47 7.45
C VAL A 28 5.57 0.18 8.24
N LEU A 29 6.77 0.01 8.79
CA LEU A 29 7.11 -1.05 9.73
C LEU A 29 7.68 -0.42 11.01
N LYS A 30 7.07 -0.74 12.15
CA LYS A 30 7.61 -0.39 13.47
C LYS A 30 8.84 -1.23 13.77
N ILE A 31 9.98 -0.58 14.02
CA ILE A 31 11.21 -1.25 14.43
C ILE A 31 11.30 -1.31 15.95
N ASN A 32 11.04 -0.18 16.63
CA ASN A 32 10.90 -0.08 18.07
C ASN A 32 9.99 1.10 18.44
N ASN A 33 9.98 1.52 19.70
CA ASN A 33 9.06 2.58 20.16
C ASN A 33 9.33 3.95 19.56
N ASN A 34 10.53 4.20 19.04
CA ASN A 34 10.92 5.50 18.48
C ASN A 34 11.30 5.43 17.01
N LYS A 35 11.55 4.22 16.49
CA LYS A 35 12.07 4.03 15.13
C LYS A 35 11.08 3.28 14.26
N ILE A 36 10.85 3.82 13.08
CA ILE A 36 10.10 3.17 12.00
C ILE A 36 10.93 3.07 10.74
N ARG A 37 10.65 2.08 9.92
CA ARG A 37 11.10 1.99 8.52
C ARG A 37 9.90 2.15 7.61
N ILE A 38 10.00 3.01 6.62
CA ILE A 38 8.99 3.17 5.57
C ILE A 38 9.57 2.67 4.27
N PHE A 39 9.03 1.58 3.75
CA PHE A 39 9.31 1.14 2.39
C PHE A 39 8.50 1.98 1.42
N PHE A 40 9.07 2.26 0.25
CA PHE A 40 8.42 3.02 -0.81
C PHE A 40 8.91 2.56 -2.18
N GLY A 41 8.09 2.74 -3.20
CA GLY A 41 8.48 2.58 -4.59
C GLY A 41 9.03 3.87 -5.16
N SER A 42 10.15 3.80 -5.85
CA SER A 42 10.73 4.94 -6.56
C SER A 42 11.02 4.57 -8.01
N ARG A 43 10.91 5.52 -8.92
CA ARG A 43 11.13 5.31 -10.36
C ARG A 43 12.49 5.83 -10.78
N ASN A 44 13.13 5.09 -11.69
CA ASN A 44 14.30 5.55 -12.41
C ASN A 44 13.90 6.52 -13.56
N LYS A 45 14.87 6.97 -14.36
CA LYS A 45 14.62 7.86 -15.51
C LYS A 45 13.74 7.21 -16.61
N SER A 46 13.72 5.87 -16.70
CA SER A 46 12.88 5.11 -17.64
C SER A 46 11.52 4.72 -17.06
N ASN A 47 11.09 5.34 -15.94
CA ASN A 47 9.85 5.04 -15.24
C ASN A 47 9.72 3.62 -14.67
N VAL A 48 10.80 2.86 -14.59
CA VAL A 48 10.84 1.53 -13.97
C VAL A 48 10.97 1.70 -12.46
N SER A 49 10.08 1.07 -11.69
CA SER A 49 10.06 1.25 -10.24
C SER A 49 10.78 0.13 -9.49
N SER A 50 11.47 0.51 -8.42
CA SER A 50 12.12 -0.38 -7.45
C SER A 50 11.72 0.00 -6.04
N ILE A 51 11.82 -0.93 -5.08
CA ILE A 51 11.50 -0.67 -3.68
C ILE A 51 12.77 -0.27 -2.93
N GLY A 52 12.69 0.85 -2.21
CA GLY A 52 13.67 1.28 -1.23
C GLY A 52 13.03 1.54 0.12
N TYR A 53 13.81 2.12 1.04
CA TYR A 53 13.30 2.51 2.36
C TYR A 53 13.92 3.80 2.88
N VAL A 54 13.24 4.39 3.86
CA VAL A 54 13.74 5.42 4.76
C VAL A 54 13.48 5.00 6.21
N ASP A 55 14.47 5.15 7.07
CA ASP A 55 14.35 4.99 8.52
C ASP A 55 14.15 6.35 9.15
N LEU A 56 13.10 6.45 9.96
CA LEU A 56 12.76 7.65 10.71
C LEU A 56 12.86 7.38 12.22
N TYR A 57 13.37 8.35 12.93
CA TYR A 57 13.35 8.41 14.39
C TYR A 57 12.35 9.46 14.84
N TYR A 58 11.48 9.11 15.78
CA TYR A 58 10.47 9.99 16.34
C TYR A 58 10.84 10.41 17.75
N GLU A 59 11.10 11.69 17.93
CA GLU A 59 11.45 12.30 19.21
C GLU A 59 11.01 13.77 19.24
N ASN A 60 10.64 14.27 20.42
CA ASN A 60 10.23 15.66 20.63
C ASN A 60 9.17 16.13 19.60
N ASN A 61 8.17 15.28 19.35
CA ASN A 61 7.07 15.50 18.39
C ASN A 61 7.54 15.72 16.93
N LYS A 62 8.74 15.29 16.57
CA LYS A 62 9.30 15.44 15.22
C LYS A 62 9.86 14.12 14.70
N PHE A 63 9.74 13.92 13.38
CA PHE A 63 10.43 12.85 12.67
C PHE A 63 11.77 13.34 12.13
N LYS A 64 12.82 12.57 12.39
CA LYS A 64 14.16 12.79 11.85
C LYS A 64 14.55 11.62 10.95
N VAL A 65 14.98 11.91 9.72
CA VAL A 65 15.56 10.91 8.82
C VAL A 65 16.93 10.50 9.36
N ILE A 66 17.11 9.22 9.67
CA ILE A 66 18.38 8.69 10.20
C ILE A 66 19.10 7.81 9.19
N LYS A 67 18.37 7.19 8.25
CA LYS A 67 18.96 6.34 7.19
C LYS A 67 17.98 6.24 6.01
N TYR A 68 18.49 6.04 4.81
CA TYR A 68 17.71 5.63 3.65
C TYR A 68 18.56 4.74 2.75
N SER A 69 17.90 3.88 1.99
CA SER A 69 18.59 2.93 1.12
C SER A 69 19.27 3.64 -0.06
N ASN A 70 20.54 3.34 -0.29
CA ASN A 70 21.29 3.78 -1.48
C ASN A 70 21.13 2.82 -2.66
N LYS A 71 20.70 1.57 -2.39
CA LYS A 71 20.35 0.54 -3.37
C LYS A 71 18.91 0.07 -3.11
N PRO A 72 18.19 -0.41 -4.13
CA PRO A 72 16.87 -0.98 -3.91
C PRO A 72 16.96 -2.26 -3.09
N VAL A 73 15.98 -2.44 -2.18
CA VAL A 73 15.81 -3.68 -1.40
C VAL A 73 15.11 -4.78 -2.20
N LEU A 74 14.34 -4.39 -3.22
CA LEU A 74 13.75 -5.28 -4.22
C LEU A 74 13.72 -4.56 -5.57
N LYS A 75 14.32 -5.20 -6.59
CA LYS A 75 14.32 -4.75 -7.99
C LYS A 75 13.18 -5.40 -8.77
N PRO A 76 12.83 -4.89 -9.96
CA PRO A 76 11.97 -5.61 -10.92
C PRO A 76 12.41 -7.05 -11.15
N GLY A 77 11.49 -7.88 -11.61
CA GLY A 77 11.73 -9.27 -11.95
C GLY A 77 12.48 -9.44 -13.27
N LEU A 78 12.60 -10.69 -13.68
CA LEU A 78 13.18 -11.03 -14.98
C LEU A 78 12.23 -10.58 -16.10
N LEU A 79 12.78 -10.26 -17.26
CA LEU A 79 12.00 -9.93 -18.45
C LEU A 79 10.94 -11.01 -18.72
N GLY A 80 9.71 -10.57 -18.95
CA GLY A 80 8.55 -11.45 -19.13
C GLY A 80 7.83 -11.87 -17.83
N SER A 81 8.41 -11.62 -16.65
CA SER A 81 7.71 -11.88 -15.37
C SER A 81 6.65 -10.80 -15.11
N PHE A 82 5.69 -11.11 -14.20
CA PHE A 82 4.57 -10.22 -13.86
C PHE A 82 5.00 -8.88 -13.23
N ASP A 83 6.26 -8.75 -12.86
CA ASP A 83 6.83 -7.61 -12.15
C ASP A 83 8.10 -7.07 -12.81
N ASP A 84 8.28 -7.31 -14.12
CA ASP A 84 9.49 -6.97 -14.88
C ASP A 84 9.67 -5.48 -15.15
N ASN A 85 8.61 -4.69 -15.07
CA ASN A 85 8.67 -3.24 -15.30
C ASN A 85 8.45 -2.41 -14.01
N GLY A 86 8.30 -3.07 -12.87
CA GLY A 86 8.26 -2.35 -11.61
C GLY A 86 7.74 -3.14 -10.44
N VAL A 87 8.19 -2.72 -9.26
CA VAL A 87 7.74 -3.24 -7.96
C VAL A 87 7.46 -2.09 -7.01
N LEU A 88 6.33 -2.20 -6.25
CA LEU A 88 5.93 -1.26 -5.22
C LEU A 88 5.62 -2.02 -3.92
N PRO A 89 5.91 -1.49 -2.72
CA PRO A 89 5.61 -2.19 -1.49
C PRO A 89 4.11 -2.17 -1.19
N SER A 90 3.65 -3.14 -0.41
CA SER A 90 2.26 -3.17 0.02
C SER A 90 2.08 -3.45 1.51
N CYS A 91 2.62 -4.54 2.02
CA CYS A 91 2.49 -4.92 3.42
C CYS A 91 3.74 -5.67 3.86
N VAL A 92 4.19 -5.45 5.08
CA VAL A 92 5.29 -6.22 5.69
C VAL A 92 4.79 -6.89 6.96
N ILE A 93 4.98 -8.20 7.05
CA ILE A 93 4.71 -8.98 8.27
C ILE A 93 5.94 -9.75 8.71
N LYS A 94 6.03 -10.05 10.01
CA LYS A 94 7.09 -10.89 10.57
C LYS A 94 6.53 -12.25 10.97
N LYS A 95 7.20 -13.32 10.55
CA LYS A 95 6.92 -14.71 10.95
C LYS A 95 8.24 -15.44 11.20
N ASN A 96 8.43 -16.01 12.39
CA ASN A 96 9.60 -16.80 12.73
C ASN A 96 10.94 -16.12 12.38
N LYS A 97 11.15 -14.89 12.86
CA LYS A 97 12.35 -14.06 12.59
C LYS A 97 12.57 -13.66 11.12
N ILE A 98 11.68 -14.06 10.20
CA ILE A 98 11.70 -13.70 8.78
C ILE A 98 10.67 -12.60 8.53
N PHE A 99 11.04 -11.60 7.74
CA PHE A 99 10.13 -10.57 7.25
C PHE A 99 9.64 -10.95 5.86
N TYR A 100 8.33 -10.85 5.65
CA TYR A 100 7.65 -11.10 4.39
C TYR A 100 7.09 -9.79 3.87
N LEU A 101 7.57 -9.38 2.71
CA LEU A 101 7.09 -8.20 1.98
C LEU A 101 6.13 -8.66 0.88
N PHE A 102 4.86 -8.32 1.05
CA PHE A 102 3.90 -8.36 -0.03
C PHE A 102 4.11 -7.12 -0.88
N TYR A 103 4.18 -7.29 -2.18
CA TYR A 103 4.48 -6.22 -3.11
C TYR A 103 3.57 -6.26 -4.34
N ILE A 104 3.51 -5.16 -5.05
CA ILE A 104 2.77 -4.96 -6.29
C ILE A 104 3.77 -5.11 -7.43
N GLY A 105 3.60 -6.11 -8.29
CA GLY A 105 4.30 -6.21 -9.57
C GLY A 105 3.55 -5.42 -10.62
N TRP A 106 4.28 -4.66 -11.43
CA TRP A 106 3.73 -3.78 -12.44
C TRP A 106 4.30 -4.09 -13.83
N ARG A 107 3.41 -4.15 -14.82
CA ARG A 107 3.75 -4.25 -16.24
C ARG A 107 2.89 -3.32 -17.08
N PRO A 108 3.44 -2.63 -18.09
CA PRO A 108 2.64 -1.95 -19.09
C PRO A 108 1.93 -2.97 -19.98
N GLY A 109 0.81 -2.59 -20.55
CA GLY A 109 0.05 -3.40 -21.50
C GLY A 109 -0.32 -2.62 -22.74
N VAL A 110 -0.65 -3.34 -23.81
CA VAL A 110 -1.03 -2.76 -25.11
C VAL A 110 -2.54 -2.50 -25.14
N THR A 111 -3.36 -3.51 -24.87
CA THR A 111 -4.83 -3.45 -24.90
C THR A 111 -5.42 -2.82 -23.65
N THR A 112 -4.83 -3.07 -22.51
CA THR A 112 -5.07 -2.36 -21.26
C THR A 112 -3.78 -1.69 -20.81
N ARG A 113 -3.87 -0.52 -20.19
CA ARG A 113 -2.71 0.32 -19.86
C ARG A 113 -1.65 -0.40 -19.02
N TYR A 114 -2.07 -1.29 -18.12
CA TYR A 114 -1.17 -2.00 -17.22
C TYR A 114 -1.82 -3.25 -16.61
N SER A 115 -0.99 -4.14 -16.12
CA SER A 115 -1.34 -5.17 -15.16
C SER A 115 -0.66 -4.91 -13.81
N LEU A 116 -1.37 -5.21 -12.71
CA LEU A 116 -0.88 -5.07 -11.34
C LEU A 116 -1.18 -6.35 -10.58
N ILE A 117 -0.16 -7.13 -10.25
CA ILE A 117 -0.38 -8.43 -9.59
C ILE A 117 0.50 -8.54 -8.34
N ALA A 118 -0.05 -9.19 -7.30
CA ALA A 118 0.62 -9.31 -6.02
C ALA A 118 1.72 -10.38 -6.03
N GLY A 119 2.89 -10.03 -5.52
CA GLY A 119 4.01 -10.91 -5.27
C GLY A 119 4.39 -10.97 -3.80
N LEU A 120 5.27 -11.91 -3.46
CA LEU A 120 5.79 -12.12 -2.11
C LEU A 120 7.31 -12.27 -2.12
N ALA A 121 7.98 -11.50 -1.28
CA ALA A 121 9.41 -11.59 -1.05
C ALA A 121 9.72 -11.72 0.44
N LYS A 122 10.88 -12.26 0.80
CA LYS A 122 11.31 -12.47 2.19
C LYS A 122 12.70 -11.91 2.46
N SER A 123 12.93 -11.50 3.72
CA SER A 123 14.22 -10.99 4.20
C SER A 123 14.45 -11.38 5.66
N LYS A 124 15.72 -11.53 6.04
CA LYS A 124 16.13 -11.67 7.45
C LYS A 124 16.48 -10.32 8.09
N ASN A 125 16.93 -9.34 7.31
CA ASN A 125 17.53 -8.08 7.79
C ASN A 125 16.81 -6.81 7.31
N LEU A 126 15.78 -6.92 6.46
CA LEU A 126 15.04 -5.79 5.87
C LEU A 126 15.84 -4.93 4.85
N ASP A 127 17.10 -5.21 4.60
CA ASP A 127 17.96 -4.44 3.70
C ASP A 127 18.03 -5.04 2.28
N SER A 128 17.63 -6.31 2.14
CA SER A 128 17.40 -6.95 0.84
C SER A 128 16.32 -8.01 0.94
N PHE A 129 15.50 -8.14 -0.09
CA PHE A 129 14.43 -9.13 -0.17
C PHE A 129 14.66 -10.06 -1.36
N LYS A 130 14.40 -11.36 -1.14
CA LYS A 130 14.38 -12.39 -2.19
C LYS A 130 12.94 -12.83 -2.45
N ARG A 131 12.52 -12.94 -3.71
CA ARG A 131 11.19 -13.47 -4.07
C ARG A 131 10.99 -14.86 -3.47
N VAL A 132 9.82 -15.10 -2.91
CA VAL A 132 9.43 -16.43 -2.39
C VAL A 132 8.96 -17.32 -3.53
N THR A 133 8.26 -16.73 -4.51
CA THR A 133 7.77 -17.38 -5.72
C THR A 133 8.17 -16.55 -6.94
N LYS A 134 8.37 -17.20 -8.08
CA LYS A 134 8.56 -16.53 -9.38
C LYS A 134 7.23 -16.11 -10.01
N SER A 135 6.14 -16.76 -9.61
CA SER A 135 4.77 -16.47 -10.04
C SER A 135 4.03 -15.62 -9.00
N PRO A 136 2.94 -14.94 -9.39
CA PRO A 136 2.06 -14.24 -8.47
C PRO A 136 1.51 -15.12 -7.36
N ILE A 137 1.17 -14.52 -6.21
CA ILE A 137 0.53 -15.22 -5.07
C ILE A 137 -1.00 -15.20 -5.14
N LEU A 138 -1.58 -14.31 -5.92
CA LEU A 138 -3.01 -14.29 -6.28
C LEU A 138 -3.17 -14.77 -7.71
N LYS A 139 -4.20 -15.55 -7.98
CA LYS A 139 -4.45 -16.19 -9.28
C LYS A 139 -5.70 -15.62 -9.92
N LEU A 140 -5.68 -15.50 -11.25
CA LEU A 140 -6.88 -15.28 -12.03
C LEU A 140 -7.80 -16.49 -11.91
N ASN A 141 -9.09 -16.26 -11.87
CA ASN A 141 -10.15 -17.25 -11.88
C ASN A 141 -11.42 -16.62 -12.47
N ASP A 142 -12.48 -17.41 -12.64
CA ASP A 142 -13.71 -16.96 -13.31
C ASP A 142 -14.40 -15.77 -12.59
N SER A 143 -14.28 -15.67 -11.29
CA SER A 143 -14.80 -14.53 -10.51
C SER A 143 -13.87 -13.31 -10.49
N GLU A 144 -12.61 -13.47 -10.88
CA GLU A 144 -11.56 -12.46 -10.89
C GLU A 144 -10.68 -12.59 -12.16
N PRO A 145 -11.24 -12.35 -13.35
CA PRO A 145 -10.57 -12.64 -14.63
C PRO A 145 -9.57 -11.57 -15.08
N TYR A 146 -9.52 -10.42 -14.38
CA TYR A 146 -8.71 -9.27 -14.84
C TYR A 146 -7.36 -9.20 -14.13
N GLN A 147 -6.32 -8.77 -14.84
CA GLN A 147 -4.95 -8.70 -14.34
C GLN A 147 -4.67 -7.50 -13.42
N ILE A 148 -5.60 -7.20 -12.51
CA ILE A 148 -5.39 -6.32 -11.36
C ILE A 148 -5.85 -7.10 -10.11
N LEU A 149 -4.92 -7.84 -9.51
CA LEU A 149 -5.07 -8.57 -8.25
C LEU A 149 -3.89 -8.18 -7.36
N THR A 150 -4.04 -7.11 -6.57
CA THR A 150 -2.86 -6.38 -6.09
C THR A 150 -3.05 -5.67 -4.76
N ALA A 151 -2.02 -4.96 -4.34
CA ALA A 151 -1.99 -4.11 -3.16
C ALA A 151 -2.52 -4.77 -1.88
N PRO A 152 -2.08 -6.00 -1.54
CA PRO A 152 -2.58 -6.70 -0.38
C PRO A 152 -2.14 -6.06 0.93
N THR A 153 -3.03 -6.06 1.93
CA THR A 153 -2.68 -5.98 3.34
C THR A 153 -2.98 -7.30 4.02
N VAL A 154 -2.11 -7.72 4.92
CA VAL A 154 -2.19 -9.03 5.57
C VAL A 154 -2.03 -8.88 7.07
N ILE A 155 -2.90 -9.54 7.83
CA ILE A 155 -2.75 -9.72 9.26
C ILE A 155 -2.86 -11.20 9.65
N LYS A 156 -2.26 -11.57 10.77
CA LYS A 156 -2.45 -12.89 11.37
C LYS A 156 -3.53 -12.79 12.46
N LYS A 157 -4.54 -13.66 12.39
CA LYS A 157 -5.58 -13.83 13.41
C LYS A 157 -5.98 -15.30 13.49
N ASP A 158 -6.15 -15.85 14.68
CA ASP A 158 -6.65 -17.20 14.93
C ASP A 158 -5.91 -18.29 14.11
N ASN A 159 -4.59 -18.26 14.12
CA ASN A 159 -3.69 -19.17 13.38
C ASN A 159 -3.85 -19.15 11.85
N LYS A 160 -4.61 -18.21 11.31
CA LYS A 160 -4.76 -17.96 9.88
C LYS A 160 -4.24 -16.58 9.51
N TYR A 161 -3.96 -16.39 8.23
CA TYR A 161 -3.67 -15.09 7.64
C TYR A 161 -4.88 -14.63 6.85
N TYR A 162 -5.26 -13.39 7.07
CA TYR A 162 -6.34 -12.68 6.41
C TYR A 162 -5.73 -11.64 5.48
N MET A 163 -6.17 -11.62 4.24
CA MET A 163 -5.72 -10.66 3.23
C MET A 163 -6.91 -9.87 2.69
N TRP A 164 -6.74 -8.57 2.61
CA TRP A 164 -7.59 -7.68 1.81
C TRP A 164 -6.74 -7.14 0.67
N TYR A 165 -7.24 -7.23 -0.55
CA TYR A 165 -6.50 -6.89 -1.76
C TYR A 165 -7.42 -6.22 -2.78
N VAL A 166 -6.83 -5.49 -3.71
CA VAL A 166 -7.52 -4.83 -4.82
C VAL A 166 -7.77 -5.84 -5.93
N SER A 167 -9.00 -5.91 -6.42
CA SER A 167 -9.39 -6.75 -7.55
C SER A 167 -10.18 -5.94 -8.57
N CYS A 168 -9.82 -6.04 -9.85
CA CYS A 168 -10.53 -5.39 -10.95
C CYS A 168 -11.85 -6.09 -11.22
N ASN A 169 -12.91 -5.28 -11.35
CA ASN A 169 -14.24 -5.75 -11.68
C ASN A 169 -14.56 -5.60 -13.19
N LYS A 170 -13.96 -4.60 -13.84
CA LYS A 170 -14.08 -4.34 -15.28
C LYS A 170 -13.10 -3.29 -15.76
N TRP A 171 -12.87 -3.28 -17.05
CA TRP A 171 -12.28 -2.14 -17.77
C TRP A 171 -13.36 -1.45 -18.60
N GLN A 172 -13.51 -0.15 -18.46
CA GLN A 172 -14.43 0.62 -19.31
C GLN A 172 -13.78 0.94 -20.66
N ASN A 173 -12.48 1.22 -20.65
CA ASN A 173 -11.62 1.38 -21.82
C ASN A 173 -10.17 1.10 -21.42
N LYS A 174 -9.22 1.23 -22.33
CA LYS A 174 -7.78 0.97 -22.13
C LYS A 174 -7.20 1.57 -20.84
N ASP A 175 -7.64 2.75 -20.43
CA ASP A 175 -7.06 3.54 -19.35
C ASP A 175 -7.91 3.55 -18.06
N LEU A 176 -9.11 2.99 -18.09
CA LEU A 176 -10.09 3.16 -17.02
C LEU A 176 -10.59 1.84 -16.43
N PRO A 177 -9.82 1.22 -15.52
CA PRO A 177 -10.29 0.08 -14.74
C PRO A 177 -11.21 0.52 -13.59
N TYR A 178 -12.12 -0.39 -13.23
CA TYR A 178 -12.95 -0.34 -12.03
C TYR A 178 -12.53 -1.46 -11.09
N TYR A 179 -12.21 -1.14 -9.85
CA TYR A 179 -11.76 -2.14 -8.87
C TYR A 179 -12.21 -1.81 -7.46
N ASP A 180 -12.38 -2.86 -6.69
CA ASP A 180 -12.76 -2.80 -5.29
C ASP A 180 -11.80 -3.64 -4.40
N ILE A 181 -12.15 -3.78 -3.10
CA ILE A 181 -11.35 -4.55 -2.16
C ILE A 181 -12.03 -5.89 -1.90
N LYS A 182 -11.31 -6.97 -2.16
CA LYS A 182 -11.73 -8.35 -1.89
C LYS A 182 -10.95 -9.00 -0.76
N PHE A 183 -11.36 -10.22 -0.39
CA PHE A 183 -10.87 -10.95 0.76
C PHE A 183 -10.33 -12.33 0.39
N ALA A 184 -9.22 -12.73 1.03
CA ALA A 184 -8.67 -14.07 0.93
C ALA A 184 -8.10 -14.54 2.27
N THR A 185 -7.96 -15.85 2.44
CA THR A 185 -7.32 -16.46 3.62
C THR A 185 -6.18 -17.37 3.24
N SER A 186 -5.24 -17.60 4.19
CA SER A 186 -4.12 -18.50 3.99
C SER A 186 -3.65 -19.11 5.32
N LYS A 187 -3.08 -20.31 5.26
CA LYS A 187 -2.36 -20.94 6.38
C LYS A 187 -0.84 -20.69 6.31
N ASN A 188 -0.29 -20.32 5.15
CA ASN A 188 1.17 -20.32 4.92
C ASN A 188 1.74 -19.07 4.24
N LEU A 189 0.91 -18.06 3.88
CA LEU A 189 1.26 -16.81 3.16
C LEU A 189 1.49 -16.97 1.64
N ILE A 190 1.53 -18.19 1.12
CA ILE A 190 1.87 -18.47 -0.29
C ILE A 190 0.63 -18.89 -1.07
N LYS A 191 -0.15 -19.83 -0.51
CA LYS A 191 -1.41 -20.30 -1.11
C LYS A 191 -2.56 -19.53 -0.46
N TRP A 192 -3.39 -18.89 -1.26
CA TRP A 192 -4.50 -18.06 -0.82
C TRP A 192 -5.82 -18.58 -1.36
N ASP A 193 -6.79 -18.74 -0.46
CA ASP A 193 -8.17 -19.05 -0.81
C ASP A 193 -8.88 -17.73 -1.11
N GLN A 194 -8.98 -17.39 -2.40
CA GLN A 194 -9.68 -16.21 -2.90
C GLN A 194 -11.18 -16.46 -2.88
N THR A 195 -11.90 -15.70 -2.06
CA THR A 195 -13.33 -15.92 -1.82
C THR A 195 -14.23 -15.21 -2.82
N GLY A 196 -13.70 -14.29 -3.64
CA GLY A 196 -14.48 -13.41 -4.51
C GLY A 196 -15.35 -12.38 -3.75
N ILE A 197 -15.35 -12.41 -2.40
CA ILE A 197 -16.17 -11.51 -1.58
C ILE A 197 -15.62 -10.08 -1.68
N SER A 198 -16.48 -9.17 -2.13
CA SER A 198 -16.24 -7.72 -2.17
C SER A 198 -16.46 -7.14 -0.77
N CYS A 199 -15.40 -6.72 -0.11
CA CYS A 199 -15.42 -6.15 1.23
C CYS A 199 -15.85 -4.68 1.25
N ILE A 200 -15.21 -3.87 0.42
CA ILE A 200 -15.54 -2.46 0.24
C ILE A 200 -15.95 -2.27 -1.22
N LYS A 201 -17.26 -2.24 -1.46
CA LYS A 201 -17.82 -2.06 -2.80
C LYS A 201 -17.73 -0.61 -3.25
N LEU A 202 -17.70 -0.43 -4.58
CA LEU A 202 -17.82 0.89 -5.21
C LEU A 202 -19.21 1.49 -4.93
N LYS A 203 -19.26 2.77 -4.59
CA LYS A 203 -20.49 3.57 -4.67
C LYS A 203 -20.77 3.94 -6.13
N LYS A 204 -22.01 4.35 -6.44
CA LYS A 204 -22.48 4.66 -7.82
C LYS A 204 -21.58 5.65 -8.56
N ASP A 205 -21.03 6.60 -7.87
CA ASP A 205 -20.17 7.67 -8.41
C ASP A 205 -18.66 7.35 -8.32
N GLU A 206 -18.30 6.17 -7.81
CA GLU A 206 -16.91 5.74 -7.67
C GLU A 206 -16.46 4.82 -8.80
N ARG A 207 -15.16 4.81 -9.09
CA ARG A 207 -14.52 3.88 -10.01
C ARG A 207 -13.47 2.99 -9.33
N ALA A 208 -12.95 3.44 -8.19
CA ALA A 208 -11.82 2.77 -7.56
C ALA A 208 -11.91 2.84 -6.03
N VAL A 209 -11.72 1.69 -5.39
CA VAL A 209 -11.37 1.57 -3.97
C VAL A 209 -10.13 0.72 -3.88
N ALA A 210 -9.07 1.26 -3.26
CA ALA A 210 -7.73 0.68 -3.37
C ALA A 210 -6.91 0.82 -2.10
N ARG A 211 -5.83 0.04 -2.07
CA ARG A 211 -4.77 0.11 -1.06
C ARG A 211 -5.32 0.04 0.36
N PRO A 212 -5.93 -1.08 0.75
CA PRO A 212 -6.36 -1.29 2.11
C PRO A 212 -5.18 -1.30 3.07
N PHE A 213 -5.35 -0.68 4.24
CA PHE A 213 -4.53 -0.86 5.42
C PHE A 213 -5.43 -1.29 6.56
N VAL A 214 -5.22 -2.46 7.13
CA VAL A 214 -6.11 -3.07 8.12
C VAL A 214 -5.37 -3.32 9.43
N ILE A 215 -6.04 -3.00 10.54
CA ILE A 215 -5.67 -3.43 11.88
C ILE A 215 -6.84 -4.17 12.53
N TYR A 216 -6.53 -5.04 13.49
CA TYR A 216 -7.52 -5.67 14.38
C TYR A 216 -7.30 -5.16 15.80
N GLU A 217 -8.30 -4.50 16.36
CA GLU A 217 -8.23 -3.85 17.65
C GLU A 217 -9.61 -3.78 18.32
N LYS A 218 -9.67 -4.08 19.62
CA LYS A 218 -10.91 -4.06 20.41
C LYS A 218 -12.06 -4.86 19.78
N ASN A 219 -11.73 -6.06 19.28
CA ASN A 219 -12.64 -6.99 18.59
C ASN A 219 -13.21 -6.50 17.26
N PHE A 220 -12.67 -5.46 16.69
CA PHE A 220 -13.03 -4.95 15.36
C PHE A 220 -11.86 -4.94 14.41
N PHE A 221 -12.13 -5.25 13.14
CA PHE A 221 -11.26 -4.88 12.03
C PHE A 221 -11.54 -3.44 11.64
N LYS A 222 -10.50 -2.64 11.51
CA LYS A 222 -10.55 -1.26 11.05
C LYS A 222 -9.72 -1.15 9.79
N MET A 223 -10.28 -0.58 8.73
CA MET A 223 -9.62 -0.43 7.45
C MET A 223 -9.58 1.03 7.04
N TRP A 224 -8.41 1.51 6.70
CA TRP A 224 -8.23 2.73 5.92
C TRP A 224 -7.89 2.32 4.50
N TYR A 225 -8.45 3.01 3.53
CA TYR A 225 -8.26 2.74 2.11
C TYR A 225 -8.29 4.06 1.34
N CYS A 226 -7.96 4.05 0.07
CA CYS A 226 -8.23 5.19 -0.79
C CYS A 226 -9.35 4.86 -1.76
N PHE A 227 -10.20 5.84 -2.05
CA PHE A 227 -11.28 5.74 -3.02
C PHE A 227 -11.24 6.91 -4.00
N GLU A 228 -11.70 6.69 -5.21
CA GLU A 228 -11.72 7.69 -6.28
C GLU A 228 -13.07 7.70 -6.97
N LYS A 229 -13.65 8.90 -7.08
CA LYS A 229 -14.86 9.15 -7.89
C LYS A 229 -14.52 9.15 -9.37
N LYS A 230 -15.51 8.92 -10.24
CA LYS A 230 -15.36 8.87 -11.70
C LYS A 230 -14.67 10.12 -12.29
N ARG A 231 -14.89 11.29 -11.66
CA ARG A 231 -14.25 12.57 -12.02
C ARG A 231 -13.54 13.15 -10.81
N GLY A 232 -12.50 12.49 -10.33
CA GLY A 232 -11.85 12.93 -9.10
C GLY A 232 -10.43 12.41 -8.94
N LYS A 233 -9.92 12.60 -7.74
CA LYS A 233 -8.64 12.08 -7.30
C LYS A 233 -8.86 11.28 -6.01
N TYR A 234 -7.92 10.43 -5.66
CA TYR A 234 -8.00 9.63 -4.45
C TYR A 234 -8.20 10.48 -3.19
N LYS A 235 -9.13 10.02 -2.37
CA LYS A 235 -9.34 10.45 -0.98
C LYS A 235 -9.17 9.25 -0.08
N ILE A 236 -8.86 9.49 1.20
CA ILE A 236 -8.77 8.43 2.20
C ILE A 236 -10.15 8.19 2.79
N GLY A 237 -10.57 6.92 2.80
CA GLY A 237 -11.79 6.43 3.42
C GLY A 237 -11.50 5.53 4.61
N TYR A 238 -12.56 5.18 5.33
CA TYR A 238 -12.52 4.35 6.53
C TYR A 238 -13.71 3.42 6.62
N GLY A 239 -13.49 2.24 7.15
CA GLY A 239 -14.55 1.28 7.45
C GLY A 239 -14.22 0.38 8.63
N GLU A 240 -15.25 -0.24 9.18
CA GLU A 240 -15.18 -1.18 10.30
C GLU A 240 -15.89 -2.48 9.97
N SER A 241 -15.42 -3.58 10.55
CA SER A 241 -15.99 -4.92 10.38
C SER A 241 -15.77 -5.77 11.63
N LEU A 242 -16.73 -6.62 11.97
CA LEU A 242 -16.61 -7.62 13.03
C LEU A 242 -15.90 -8.90 12.52
N ASP A 243 -16.15 -9.29 11.29
CA ASP A 243 -15.71 -10.56 10.69
C ASP A 243 -14.61 -10.42 9.63
N GLY A 244 -14.25 -9.18 9.26
CA GLY A 244 -13.30 -8.87 8.20
C GLY A 244 -13.82 -9.05 6.78
N LYS A 245 -15.07 -9.48 6.60
CA LYS A 245 -15.73 -9.73 5.30
C LYS A 245 -16.82 -8.72 5.02
N LYS A 246 -17.72 -8.49 5.98
CA LYS A 246 -18.79 -7.49 5.90
C LYS A 246 -18.30 -6.19 6.54
N TRP A 247 -18.25 -5.11 5.77
CA TRP A 247 -17.70 -3.83 6.19
C TRP A 247 -18.74 -2.72 6.14
N ILE A 248 -18.72 -1.88 7.16
CA ILE A 248 -19.53 -0.64 7.21
C ILE A 248 -18.57 0.51 6.89
N ARG A 249 -18.81 1.20 5.76
CA ARG A 249 -18.04 2.40 5.36
C ARG A 249 -18.46 3.58 6.22
N LYS A 250 -17.46 4.32 6.73
CA LYS A 250 -17.59 5.50 7.57
C LYS A 250 -16.62 6.59 7.08
N ASP A 251 -16.65 6.87 5.77
CA ASP A 251 -15.72 7.78 5.10
C ASP A 251 -15.79 9.20 5.63
N ASP A 252 -16.97 9.63 6.08
CA ASP A 252 -17.28 10.91 6.74
C ASP A 252 -16.51 11.12 8.05
N LYS A 253 -16.05 10.04 8.68
CA LYS A 253 -15.26 10.12 9.92
C LYS A 253 -13.81 10.53 9.70
N ILE A 254 -13.34 10.66 8.45
CA ILE A 254 -11.98 11.08 8.12
C ILE A 254 -11.96 12.55 7.73
N GLU A 255 -11.26 13.34 8.52
CA GLU A 255 -11.03 14.76 8.27
C GLU A 255 -9.52 15.07 8.33
N PHE A 256 -9.01 15.83 7.37
CA PHE A 256 -7.67 16.38 7.40
C PHE A 256 -7.73 17.89 7.58
N ILE A 257 -7.04 18.38 8.58
CA ILE A 257 -6.83 19.81 8.80
C ILE A 257 -5.37 20.19 8.46
N ASN A 258 -5.12 21.45 8.14
CA ASN A 258 -3.85 21.96 7.60
C ASN A 258 -3.50 21.28 6.27
N ASN A 259 -4.00 21.88 5.18
CA ASN A 259 -3.81 21.34 3.83
C ASN A 259 -2.64 22.06 3.15
N PHE A 260 -1.58 21.32 2.83
CA PHE A 260 -0.50 21.84 1.98
C PHE A 260 -0.92 21.79 0.50
N LYS A 261 -0.43 22.73 -0.32
CA LYS A 261 -0.71 22.80 -1.76
C LYS A 261 -0.41 21.49 -2.49
N SER A 262 0.60 20.76 -2.06
CA SER A 262 1.05 19.49 -2.65
C SER A 262 0.23 18.25 -2.23
N GLU A 263 -0.82 18.41 -1.41
CA GLU A 263 -1.72 17.32 -0.99
C GLU A 263 -3.21 17.69 -1.05
N ASN A 264 -3.55 18.90 -1.47
CA ASN A 264 -4.91 19.42 -1.41
C ASN A 264 -5.86 18.78 -2.45
N LYS A 265 -5.32 18.24 -3.55
CA LYS A 265 -6.10 17.58 -4.60
C LYS A 265 -6.23 16.07 -4.39
N MET A 266 -5.25 15.43 -3.75
CA MET A 266 -5.18 13.99 -3.59
C MET A 266 -4.53 13.58 -2.27
N ARG A 267 -5.11 12.58 -1.60
CA ARG A 267 -4.48 11.79 -0.54
C ARG A 267 -4.72 10.32 -0.80
N ALA A 268 -3.64 9.56 -0.96
CA ALA A 268 -3.72 8.15 -1.35
C ALA A 268 -2.76 7.27 -0.54
N TYR A 269 -3.05 5.98 -0.54
CA TYR A 269 -2.19 4.93 -0.01
C TYR A 269 -1.90 5.07 1.48
N PRO A 270 -2.96 5.10 2.33
CA PRO A 270 -2.82 5.27 3.77
C PRO A 270 -2.06 4.11 4.41
N ASN A 271 -1.23 4.43 5.39
CA ASN A 271 -0.58 3.45 6.26
C ASN A 271 -0.39 4.06 7.64
N LEU A 272 -0.91 3.43 8.69
CA LEU A 272 -0.93 3.99 10.03
C LEU A 272 0.09 3.31 10.95
N ILE A 273 0.54 4.06 11.95
CA ILE A 273 1.41 3.56 13.01
C ILE A 273 1.14 4.27 14.33
N ARG A 274 1.33 3.55 15.44
CA ARG A 274 1.35 4.14 16.80
C ARG A 274 2.77 4.20 17.34
N LEU A 275 3.17 5.40 17.78
CA LEU A 275 4.47 5.67 18.38
C LEU A 275 4.27 6.54 19.62
N LYS A 276 4.76 6.10 20.78
CA LYS A 276 4.70 6.85 22.05
C LYS A 276 3.31 7.42 22.38
N GLY A 277 2.25 6.64 22.15
CA GLY A 277 0.87 7.06 22.38
C GLY A 277 0.22 7.82 21.22
N ASP A 278 0.99 8.42 20.34
CA ASP A 278 0.50 9.13 19.15
C ASP A 278 0.19 8.18 18.00
N THR A 279 -0.84 8.50 17.22
CA THR A 279 -1.18 7.80 15.98
C THR A 279 -0.84 8.68 14.78
N PHE A 280 -0.08 8.13 13.85
CA PHE A 280 0.32 8.79 12.61
C PHE A 280 -0.23 8.04 11.40
N ILE A 281 -0.59 8.77 10.37
CA ILE A 281 -0.90 8.25 9.05
C ILE A 281 0.12 8.76 8.03
N PHE A 282 0.73 7.85 7.29
CA PHE A 282 1.61 8.15 6.16
C PHE A 282 0.86 7.89 4.87
N TYR A 283 1.03 8.78 3.89
CA TYR A 283 0.29 8.74 2.63
C TYR A 283 1.04 9.47 1.52
N ASN A 284 0.53 9.39 0.30
CA ASN A 284 0.99 10.21 -0.80
C ASN A 284 -0.01 11.34 -1.08
N GLY A 285 0.53 12.53 -1.35
CA GLY A 285 -0.21 13.70 -1.83
C GLY A 285 -0.42 13.66 -3.34
N ASN A 286 -0.52 14.85 -3.95
CA ASN A 286 -0.74 15.01 -5.39
C ASN A 286 0.29 14.22 -6.21
N ASN A 287 -0.13 13.78 -7.43
CA ASN A 287 0.72 13.06 -8.38
C ASN A 287 1.32 11.75 -7.82
N TYR A 288 0.59 11.02 -6.97
CA TYR A 288 0.94 9.67 -6.53
C TYR A 288 2.31 9.53 -5.84
N GLY A 289 2.78 10.59 -5.16
CA GLY A 289 4.04 10.56 -4.41
C GLY A 289 5.24 11.16 -5.15
N GLU A 290 5.03 11.91 -6.21
CA GLU A 290 6.09 12.68 -6.88
C GLU A 290 6.78 13.64 -5.92
N GLU A 291 6.01 14.33 -5.09
CA GLU A 291 6.50 15.22 -4.04
C GLU A 291 7.12 14.48 -2.83
N GLY A 292 6.81 13.19 -2.65
CA GLY A 292 7.32 12.39 -1.55
C GLY A 292 6.25 11.74 -0.68
N ILE A 293 6.65 11.45 0.56
CA ILE A 293 5.82 10.83 1.61
C ILE A 293 5.35 11.91 2.56
N PHE A 294 4.03 12.02 2.72
CA PHE A 294 3.38 12.89 3.68
C PHE A 294 3.09 12.15 4.99
N CYS A 295 2.96 12.93 6.05
CA CYS A 295 2.52 12.44 7.36
C CYS A 295 1.48 13.38 7.94
N ALA A 296 0.51 12.80 8.67
CA ALA A 296 -0.38 13.54 9.54
C ALA A 296 -0.52 12.82 10.88
N LYS A 297 -0.75 13.60 11.94
CA LYS A 297 -0.99 13.12 13.31
C LYS A 297 -2.48 13.12 13.58
N LEU A 298 -3.01 12.04 14.16
CA LEU A 298 -4.35 11.98 14.68
C LEU A 298 -4.44 12.92 15.90
N LEU A 299 -5.43 13.80 15.90
CA LEU A 299 -5.77 14.63 17.07
C LEU A 299 -6.65 13.83 18.02
N ASN A 300 -6.40 13.98 19.33
CA ASN A 300 -7.22 13.40 20.39
C ASN A 300 -8.57 14.10 20.49
#